data_d79bc86f55d95b86c683fe373c8f8011
#
_entry.id   d79bc86f55d95b86c683fe373c8f8011
#
_cell.length_a   1.000
_cell.length_b   1.000
_cell.length_c   1.000
_cell.angle_alpha   90.00
_cell.angle_beta   90.00
_cell.angle_gamma   90.00
#
_symmetry.space_group_name_H-M   'P 1'
#
loop_
_entity.id
_entity.type
_entity.pdbx_description
1 polymer ?
#
loop_
_entity_poly.entity_id
_entity_poly.type
_entity_poly.pdbx_seq_one_letter_code
_entity_poly.pdbx_strand_id
1 'polypeptide(L)'
;MFEDLPNEVLHEILHKLPVKSLIQLRCVSKSFNSLITSPAFINFSFTRSHPDSNKLIVRYLDVTPHVERYKLIVEDNDNNDSSSSEQIQDFEFPLRSGWGYFELVGSANGLFCLHQGKDFHLWNPCIRKLITLPTPCLFPCFLGFGFDSRNNDYKVVKIARSAEFSLYQVSQPRVEVYSVSERSWRVARGGVSCPARITCSLLHQQPAFLNGALHFAANDWGDAQSLVVLSFDLSDEVFRVISLPNGNFGLGAKIGISVFNGLLSLLSYECQHGSSVQCCSVWVMKEYDVVDSWIKLFTIELNMLHWKVLGFLKNGHVLVQNTESRSHGSELLSYDPKSEQVKNLGFYRSTKYSYADNYVRNLTFLTNQMM
;
A
#
# COMPACT_ATOMS: atom_id res chain seq x y z
N MET A 1 24.33 -36.15 2.68
CA MET A 1 22.87 -36.49 2.66
C MET A 1 21.99 -35.37 2.09
N PHE A 2 22.26 -34.07 2.30
CA PHE A 2 21.51 -32.99 1.61
C PHE A 2 22.17 -32.57 0.28
N GLU A 3 23.45 -32.90 0.09
CA GLU A 3 24.21 -32.55 -1.12
C GLU A 3 23.82 -33.40 -2.36
N ASP A 4 23.09 -34.49 -2.12
CA ASP A 4 22.66 -35.41 -3.17
C ASP A 4 21.26 -35.12 -3.71
N LEU A 5 20.56 -34.11 -3.16
CA LEU A 5 19.22 -33.74 -3.61
C LEU A 5 19.29 -32.70 -4.76
N PRO A 6 18.46 -32.85 -5.82
CA PRO A 6 18.31 -31.83 -6.84
C PRO A 6 17.91 -30.48 -6.22
N ASN A 7 18.40 -29.37 -6.81
CA ASN A 7 18.12 -28.03 -6.33
C ASN A 7 16.62 -27.71 -6.27
N GLU A 8 15.84 -28.25 -7.20
CA GLU A 8 14.38 -28.09 -7.27
C GLU A 8 13.71 -28.67 -6.01
N VAL A 9 14.15 -29.86 -5.58
CA VAL A 9 13.61 -30.52 -4.38
C VAL A 9 14.03 -29.73 -3.12
N LEU A 10 15.28 -29.26 -3.06
CA LEU A 10 15.75 -28.42 -1.97
C LEU A 10 14.98 -27.10 -1.89
N HIS A 11 14.68 -26.47 -3.04
CA HIS A 11 13.85 -25.26 -3.08
C HIS A 11 12.45 -25.51 -2.52
N GLU A 12 11.81 -26.62 -2.89
CA GLU A 12 10.49 -27.00 -2.38
C GLU A 12 10.49 -27.23 -0.86
N ILE A 13 11.49 -27.95 -0.36
CA ILE A 13 11.61 -28.21 1.07
C ILE A 13 11.84 -26.90 1.84
N LEU A 14 12.80 -26.08 1.39
CA LEU A 14 13.14 -24.83 2.05
C LEU A 14 11.99 -23.82 1.97
N HIS A 15 11.25 -23.79 0.87
CA HIS A 15 10.10 -22.89 0.73
C HIS A 15 9.01 -23.16 1.79
N LYS A 16 8.82 -24.42 2.20
CA LYS A 16 7.84 -24.80 3.23
C LYS A 16 8.26 -24.37 4.65
N LEU A 17 9.54 -24.04 4.86
CA LEU A 17 10.03 -23.64 6.18
C LEU A 17 9.61 -22.21 6.53
N PRO A 18 9.35 -21.93 7.81
CA PRO A 18 9.19 -20.55 8.29
C PRO A 18 10.43 -19.69 7.96
N VAL A 19 10.23 -18.40 7.67
CA VAL A 19 11.35 -17.49 7.34
C VAL A 19 12.41 -17.46 8.44
N LYS A 20 12.01 -17.51 9.71
CA LYS A 20 12.93 -17.59 10.84
C LYS A 20 13.87 -18.78 10.72
N SER A 21 13.36 -19.95 10.34
CA SER A 21 14.17 -21.17 10.13
C SER A 21 15.12 -21.01 8.95
N LEU A 22 14.69 -20.38 7.86
CA LEU A 22 15.57 -20.07 6.72
C LEU A 22 16.73 -19.16 7.12
N ILE A 23 16.46 -18.12 7.91
CA ILE A 23 17.50 -17.21 8.41
C ILE A 23 18.48 -17.96 9.31
N GLN A 24 18.00 -18.87 10.15
CA GLN A 24 18.86 -19.73 10.99
C GLN A 24 19.71 -20.70 10.15
N LEU A 25 19.12 -21.35 9.15
CA LEU A 25 19.85 -22.26 8.26
C LEU A 25 21.01 -21.59 7.52
N ARG A 26 20.88 -20.30 7.17
CA ARG A 26 21.98 -19.53 6.58
C ARG A 26 23.22 -19.46 7.49
N CYS A 27 23.03 -19.51 8.79
CA CYS A 27 24.14 -19.49 9.76
C CYS A 27 24.78 -20.89 9.96
N VAL A 28 24.11 -21.96 9.56
CA VAL A 28 24.58 -23.35 9.77
C VAL A 28 25.59 -23.77 8.70
N SER A 29 25.40 -23.36 7.44
CA SER A 29 26.21 -23.83 6.32
C SER A 29 26.37 -22.76 5.24
N LYS A 30 27.58 -22.68 4.67
CA LYS A 30 27.85 -21.82 3.50
C LYS A 30 27.00 -22.21 2.29
N SER A 31 26.74 -23.53 2.11
CA SER A 31 25.90 -24.06 1.03
C SER A 31 24.47 -23.58 1.18
N PHE A 32 23.85 -23.72 2.37
CA PHE A 32 22.51 -23.18 2.63
C PHE A 32 22.45 -21.67 2.50
N ASN A 33 23.48 -20.95 2.97
CA ASN A 33 23.50 -19.50 2.80
C ASN A 33 23.52 -19.13 1.31
N SER A 34 24.37 -19.76 0.50
CA SER A 34 24.45 -19.53 -0.94
C SER A 34 23.12 -19.83 -1.63
N LEU A 35 22.48 -20.94 -1.29
CA LEU A 35 21.22 -21.37 -1.87
C LEU A 35 20.06 -20.40 -1.52
N ILE A 36 19.88 -20.14 -0.22
CA ILE A 36 18.76 -19.31 0.28
C ILE A 36 18.88 -17.86 -0.15
N THR A 37 20.11 -17.35 -0.36
CA THR A 37 20.36 -15.99 -0.84
C THR A 37 20.45 -15.90 -2.35
N SER A 38 20.35 -17.01 -3.07
CA SER A 38 20.39 -17.00 -4.53
C SER A 38 19.17 -16.26 -5.12
N PRO A 39 19.33 -15.49 -6.19
CA PRO A 39 18.21 -14.86 -6.88
C PRO A 39 17.17 -15.89 -7.33
N ALA A 40 17.61 -17.09 -7.73
CA ALA A 40 16.73 -18.19 -8.13
C ALA A 40 15.80 -18.61 -7.00
N PHE A 41 16.31 -18.84 -5.78
CA PHE A 41 15.48 -19.21 -4.64
C PHE A 41 14.59 -18.07 -4.17
N ILE A 42 15.07 -16.83 -4.16
CA ILE A 42 14.27 -15.65 -3.79
C ILE A 42 13.08 -15.50 -4.75
N ASN A 43 13.31 -15.58 -6.07
CA ASN A 43 12.26 -15.51 -7.08
C ASN A 43 11.30 -16.71 -6.99
N PHE A 44 11.81 -17.91 -6.81
CA PHE A 44 11.01 -19.13 -6.59
C PHE A 44 10.10 -18.97 -5.36
N SER A 45 10.67 -18.51 -4.25
CA SER A 45 9.94 -18.28 -3.01
C SER A 45 8.87 -17.21 -3.17
N PHE A 46 9.15 -16.17 -3.94
CA PHE A 46 8.22 -15.08 -4.22
C PHE A 46 7.06 -15.54 -5.11
N THR A 47 7.32 -16.20 -6.23
CA THR A 47 6.28 -16.67 -7.16
C THR A 47 5.33 -17.69 -6.54
N ARG A 48 5.81 -18.46 -5.56
CA ARG A 48 5.01 -19.43 -4.79
C ARG A 48 4.42 -18.89 -3.50
N SER A 49 4.89 -17.75 -3.05
CA SER A 49 4.25 -17.03 -1.96
C SER A 49 2.97 -16.40 -2.51
N HIS A 50 1.94 -17.25 -2.67
CA HIS A 50 0.63 -16.73 -2.95
C HIS A 50 0.27 -15.70 -1.87
N PRO A 51 -0.50 -14.67 -2.23
CA PRO A 51 -1.14 -13.80 -1.24
C PRO A 51 -2.18 -14.57 -0.37
N ASP A 52 -2.03 -15.89 -0.26
CA ASP A 52 -2.83 -16.77 0.60
C ASP A 52 -2.50 -16.65 2.09
N SER A 53 -1.54 -15.81 2.44
CA SER A 53 -1.43 -15.46 3.84
C SER A 53 -2.63 -14.57 4.19
N ASN A 54 -3.61 -15.12 4.87
CA ASN A 54 -4.70 -14.41 5.53
C ASN A 54 -4.15 -13.51 6.64
N LYS A 55 -3.10 -12.78 6.31
CA LYS A 55 -2.32 -11.97 7.26
C LYS A 55 -2.28 -10.55 6.76
N LEU A 56 -2.71 -9.66 7.61
CA LEU A 56 -2.72 -8.23 7.36
C LEU A 56 -1.80 -7.53 8.37
N ILE A 57 -0.90 -6.70 7.88
CA ILE A 57 -0.15 -5.79 8.75
C ILE A 57 -0.97 -4.52 8.94
N VAL A 58 -1.19 -4.16 10.20
CA VAL A 58 -1.85 -2.91 10.57
C VAL A 58 -0.86 -2.05 11.36
N ARG A 59 -0.70 -0.82 10.90
CA ARG A 59 0.06 0.20 11.61
C ARG A 59 -0.89 1.20 12.27
N TYR A 60 -0.57 1.57 13.49
CA TYR A 60 -1.24 2.64 14.22
C TYR A 60 -0.24 3.43 15.07
N LEU A 61 -0.58 4.66 15.38
CA LEU A 61 0.21 5.50 16.25
C LEU A 61 -0.44 5.55 17.64
N ASP A 62 0.31 5.19 18.66
CA ASP A 62 -0.10 5.35 20.05
C ASP A 62 0.13 6.81 20.46
N VAL A 63 -0.92 7.51 20.93
CA VAL A 63 -0.87 8.96 21.18
C VAL A 63 -0.01 9.29 22.40
N THR A 64 0.03 8.39 23.37
CA THR A 64 0.82 8.55 24.59
C THR A 64 1.46 7.22 25.00
N PRO A 65 2.77 7.03 24.83
CA PRO A 65 3.77 8.00 24.37
C PRO A 65 3.97 7.92 22.85
N HIS A 66 3.65 8.82 21.99
CA HIS A 66 3.78 8.88 20.54
C HIS A 66 4.68 7.79 19.90
N VAL A 67 4.24 6.54 20.01
CA VAL A 67 4.99 5.36 19.56
C VAL A 67 4.22 4.68 18.44
N GLU A 68 4.91 4.44 17.35
CA GLU A 68 4.35 3.61 16.27
C GLU A 68 4.28 2.15 16.69
N ARG A 69 3.13 1.56 16.44
CA ARG A 69 2.85 0.15 16.69
C ARG A 69 2.44 -0.53 15.40
N TYR A 70 2.88 -1.75 15.27
CA TYR A 70 2.52 -2.63 14.17
C TYR A 70 1.90 -3.90 14.73
N LYS A 71 0.81 -4.34 14.13
CA LYS A 71 0.15 -5.60 14.48
C LYS A 71 -0.09 -6.44 13.25
N LEU A 72 0.01 -7.72 13.41
CA LEU A 72 -0.34 -8.70 12.40
C LEU A 72 -1.71 -9.27 12.77
N ILE A 73 -2.69 -9.08 11.90
CA ILE A 73 -3.99 -9.74 11.99
C ILE A 73 -3.91 -10.99 11.13
N VAL A 74 -4.27 -12.13 11.71
CA VAL A 74 -4.36 -13.41 11.01
C VAL A 74 -5.84 -13.75 10.92
N GLU A 75 -6.36 -13.89 9.70
CA GLU A 75 -7.74 -14.35 9.48
C GLU A 75 -7.76 -15.88 9.58
N ASP A 76 -8.59 -16.43 10.46
CA ASP A 76 -8.83 -17.87 10.52
C ASP A 76 -9.79 -18.32 9.41
N ASN A 77 -9.35 -19.31 8.63
CA ASN A 77 -10.13 -19.89 7.53
C ASN A 77 -11.10 -21.00 7.97
N ASP A 78 -11.25 -21.25 9.25
CA ASP A 78 -12.12 -22.33 9.71
C ASP A 78 -13.60 -21.99 9.45
N ASN A 79 -14.08 -22.49 8.30
CA ASN A 79 -15.43 -22.31 7.75
C ASN A 79 -16.57 -22.93 8.58
N ASN A 80 -16.31 -23.39 9.82
CA ASN A 80 -17.29 -24.17 10.57
C ASN A 80 -17.81 -23.54 11.86
N ASP A 81 -17.35 -22.35 12.23
CA ASP A 81 -17.91 -21.72 13.43
C ASP A 81 -18.11 -20.21 13.23
N SER A 82 -19.28 -19.72 13.60
CA SER A 82 -19.70 -18.31 13.48
C SER A 82 -18.91 -17.33 14.36
N SER A 83 -17.81 -17.78 14.95
CA SER A 83 -16.85 -16.98 15.70
C SER A 83 -15.47 -17.02 15.02
N SER A 84 -15.31 -16.34 13.88
CA SER A 84 -13.97 -16.14 13.31
C SER A 84 -13.10 -15.38 14.32
N SER A 85 -12.22 -16.10 15.01
CA SER A 85 -11.27 -15.52 15.96
C SER A 85 -10.07 -14.98 15.19
N GLU A 86 -10.06 -13.68 14.97
CA GLU A 86 -8.88 -13.02 14.43
C GLU A 86 -7.76 -13.06 15.48
N GLN A 87 -6.65 -13.70 15.15
CA GLN A 87 -5.46 -13.66 16.00
C GLN A 87 -4.68 -12.37 15.73
N ILE A 88 -4.49 -11.57 16.77
CA ILE A 88 -3.76 -10.31 16.69
C ILE A 88 -2.43 -10.47 17.40
N GLN A 89 -1.33 -10.28 16.68
CA GLN A 89 0.03 -10.37 17.19
C GLN A 89 0.75 -9.03 17.10
N ASP A 90 1.47 -8.65 18.17
CA ASP A 90 2.34 -7.49 18.11
C ASP A 90 3.51 -7.74 17.17
N PHE A 91 3.83 -6.74 16.36
CA PHE A 91 4.91 -6.80 15.40
C PHE A 91 5.93 -5.69 15.70
N GLU A 92 7.19 -6.05 15.89
CA GLU A 92 8.24 -5.08 16.18
C GLU A 92 8.67 -4.33 14.92
N PHE A 93 8.68 -3.02 15.02
CA PHE A 93 9.26 -2.15 14.01
C PHE A 93 10.70 -1.77 14.39
N PRO A 94 11.67 -1.83 13.45
CA PRO A 94 13.10 -1.72 13.78
C PRO A 94 13.56 -0.30 14.11
N LEU A 95 12.77 0.72 13.79
CA LEU A 95 13.10 2.11 14.07
C LEU A 95 12.22 2.69 15.18
N ARG A 96 12.80 3.56 15.99
CA ARG A 96 12.04 4.44 16.86
C ARG A 96 12.09 5.84 16.26
N SER A 97 10.93 6.41 16.00
CA SER A 97 10.82 7.80 15.59
C SER A 97 11.27 8.69 16.75
N GLY A 98 12.31 9.48 16.56
CA GLY A 98 12.73 10.48 17.54
C GLY A 98 11.77 11.68 17.61
N TRP A 99 11.15 12.04 16.50
CA TRP A 99 10.25 13.17 16.34
C TRP A 99 9.21 12.86 15.27
N GLY A 100 8.01 12.51 15.68
CA GLY A 100 6.90 12.30 14.74
C GLY A 100 6.65 10.82 14.39
N TYR A 101 6.16 10.59 13.20
CA TYR A 101 5.74 9.28 12.69
C TYR A 101 6.29 9.08 11.27
N PHE A 102 6.37 7.82 10.86
CA PHE A 102 6.66 7.48 9.47
C PHE A 102 5.36 7.56 8.64
N GLU A 103 5.42 8.21 7.49
CA GLU A 103 4.36 8.16 6.49
C GLU A 103 4.59 6.96 5.57
N LEU A 104 3.54 6.21 5.26
CA LEU A 104 3.63 5.16 4.25
C LEU A 104 3.60 5.82 2.87
N VAL A 105 4.60 5.54 2.06
CA VAL A 105 4.66 5.92 0.65
C VAL A 105 3.89 4.91 -0.21
N GLY A 106 3.94 3.65 0.19
CA GLY A 106 3.27 2.54 -0.47
C GLY A 106 3.86 1.20 -0.08
N SER A 107 3.24 0.14 -0.56
CA SER A 107 3.70 -1.22 -0.40
C SER A 107 3.65 -1.97 -1.74
N ALA A 108 4.56 -2.89 -1.92
CA ALA A 108 4.59 -3.77 -3.07
C ALA A 108 5.25 -5.09 -2.69
N ASN A 109 4.58 -6.20 -2.98
CA ASN A 109 5.14 -7.53 -2.78
C ASN A 109 5.65 -7.79 -1.36
N GLY A 110 5.00 -7.21 -0.33
CA GLY A 110 5.41 -7.35 1.08
C GLY A 110 6.59 -6.49 1.51
N LEU A 111 7.09 -5.60 0.66
CA LEU A 111 7.98 -4.50 1.03
C LEU A 111 7.17 -3.23 1.26
N PHE A 112 7.57 -2.45 2.25
CA PHE A 112 6.98 -1.16 2.58
C PHE A 112 7.99 -0.05 2.35
N CYS A 113 7.57 1.01 1.69
CA CYS A 113 8.34 2.25 1.60
C CYS A 113 7.77 3.26 2.58
N LEU A 114 8.61 3.72 3.48
CA LEU A 114 8.27 4.65 4.56
C LEU A 114 9.06 5.94 4.38
N HIS A 115 8.48 7.05 4.78
CA HIS A 115 9.08 8.37 4.69
C HIS A 115 8.97 9.09 6.02
N GLN A 116 10.08 9.70 6.48
CA GLN A 116 10.07 10.58 7.65
C GLN A 116 11.01 11.76 7.42
N GLY A 117 10.46 12.96 7.42
CA GLY A 117 11.24 14.18 7.18
C GLY A 117 11.91 14.17 5.81
N LYS A 118 13.21 13.88 5.76
CA LYS A 118 14.00 13.78 4.53
C LYS A 118 14.28 12.35 4.13
N ASP A 119 14.10 11.40 5.04
CA ASP A 119 14.61 10.06 4.90
C ASP A 119 13.53 9.11 4.36
N PHE A 120 13.91 8.32 3.39
CA PHE A 120 13.11 7.22 2.86
C PHE A 120 13.69 5.91 3.35
N HIS A 121 12.82 4.99 3.71
CA HIS A 121 13.21 3.69 4.19
C HIS A 121 12.42 2.61 3.46
N LEU A 122 13.12 1.57 3.01
CA LEU A 122 12.49 0.33 2.57
C LEU A 122 12.54 -0.67 3.70
N TRP A 123 11.39 -1.14 4.11
CA TRP A 123 11.24 -2.10 5.18
C TRP A 123 10.69 -3.42 4.67
N ASN A 124 11.40 -4.49 4.98
CA ASN A 124 10.92 -5.86 4.78
C ASN A 124 10.57 -6.46 6.15
N PRO A 125 9.29 -6.51 6.53
CA PRO A 125 8.87 -7.05 7.82
C PRO A 125 9.13 -8.54 7.94
N CYS A 126 9.13 -9.29 6.83
CA CYS A 126 9.31 -10.73 6.80
C CYS A 126 10.68 -11.16 7.34
N ILE A 127 11.73 -10.40 7.01
CA ILE A 127 13.11 -10.65 7.45
C ILE A 127 13.61 -9.61 8.45
N ARG A 128 12.73 -8.70 8.90
CA ARG A 128 13.02 -7.59 9.82
C ARG A 128 14.17 -6.69 9.37
N LYS A 129 14.32 -6.50 8.05
CA LYS A 129 15.38 -5.66 7.48
C LYS A 129 14.84 -4.32 7.02
N LEU A 130 15.61 -3.28 7.30
CA LEU A 130 15.34 -1.92 6.89
C LEU A 130 16.56 -1.35 6.18
N ILE A 131 16.31 -0.64 5.10
CA ILE A 131 17.33 0.03 4.29
C ILE A 131 16.93 1.50 4.15
N THR A 132 17.85 2.41 4.46
CA THR A 132 17.66 3.85 4.24
C THR A 132 18.10 4.21 2.83
N LEU A 133 17.25 4.92 2.11
CA LEU A 133 17.53 5.39 0.75
C LEU A 133 18.17 6.77 0.78
N PRO A 134 18.96 7.12 -0.25
CA PRO A 134 19.47 8.49 -0.41
C PRO A 134 18.31 9.50 -0.48
N THR A 135 18.51 10.64 0.15
CA THR A 135 17.49 11.70 0.22
C THR A 135 17.35 12.41 -1.12
N PRO A 136 16.15 12.50 -1.71
CA PRO A 136 15.90 13.34 -2.87
C PRO A 136 15.83 14.82 -2.46
N CYS A 137 15.90 15.71 -3.44
CA CYS A 137 15.70 17.15 -3.20
C CYS A 137 14.30 17.43 -2.62
N LEU A 138 14.22 18.34 -1.63
CA LEU A 138 13.04 18.62 -0.83
C LEU A 138 12.08 19.58 -1.55
N PHE A 139 10.88 19.10 -1.89
CA PHE A 139 9.73 19.96 -2.22
C PHE A 139 8.44 19.22 -1.81
N PRO A 140 7.33 19.93 -1.60
CA PRO A 140 6.03 19.27 -1.48
C PRO A 140 5.81 18.38 -2.70
N CYS A 141 5.55 17.10 -2.48
CA CYS A 141 5.44 16.12 -3.56
C CYS A 141 4.40 15.06 -3.24
N PHE A 142 3.94 14.38 -4.29
CA PHE A 142 3.21 13.13 -4.17
C PHE A 142 4.20 11.99 -4.31
N LEU A 143 4.03 10.97 -3.50
CA LEU A 143 4.94 9.84 -3.42
C LEU A 143 4.20 8.56 -3.77
N GLY A 144 4.90 7.63 -4.39
CA GLY A 144 4.40 6.29 -4.63
C GLY A 144 5.54 5.27 -4.65
N PHE A 145 5.21 4.02 -4.32
CA PHE A 145 6.14 2.90 -4.31
C PHE A 145 5.51 1.69 -4.97
N GLY A 146 6.27 1.01 -5.81
CA GLY A 146 5.80 -0.19 -6.48
C GLY A 146 6.94 -1.02 -7.07
N PHE A 147 6.56 -2.06 -7.80
CA PHE A 147 7.46 -3.03 -8.40
C PHE A 147 7.33 -3.06 -9.93
N ASP A 148 8.44 -2.83 -10.61
CA ASP A 148 8.59 -2.97 -12.05
C ASP A 148 8.95 -4.42 -12.37
N SER A 149 7.96 -5.19 -12.81
CA SER A 149 8.14 -6.61 -13.10
C SER A 149 8.99 -6.89 -14.35
N ARG A 150 9.03 -5.96 -15.32
CA ARG A 150 9.84 -6.12 -16.53
C ARG A 150 11.33 -6.00 -16.24
N ASN A 151 11.70 -5.09 -15.35
CA ASN A 151 13.09 -4.87 -14.96
C ASN A 151 13.46 -5.51 -13.62
N ASN A 152 12.52 -6.23 -12.97
CA ASN A 152 12.68 -6.85 -11.65
C ASN A 152 13.24 -5.85 -10.62
N ASP A 153 12.65 -4.65 -10.55
CA ASP A 153 13.14 -3.54 -9.74
C ASP A 153 12.02 -2.91 -8.91
N TYR A 154 12.36 -2.53 -7.69
CA TYR A 154 11.49 -1.71 -6.85
C TYR A 154 11.77 -0.24 -7.12
N LYS A 155 10.72 0.55 -7.28
CA LYS A 155 10.84 1.97 -7.60
C LYS A 155 10.05 2.83 -6.64
N VAL A 156 10.67 3.94 -6.20
CA VAL A 156 9.99 5.04 -5.51
C VAL A 156 9.80 6.17 -6.51
N VAL A 157 8.57 6.62 -6.65
CA VAL A 157 8.21 7.71 -7.57
C VAL A 157 7.88 8.94 -6.76
N LYS A 158 8.46 10.08 -7.18
CA LYS A 158 8.21 11.39 -6.61
C LYS A 158 7.72 12.33 -7.70
N ILE A 159 6.51 12.85 -7.53
CA ILE A 159 5.90 13.84 -8.40
C ILE A 159 5.97 15.18 -7.68
N ALA A 160 6.90 16.05 -8.07
CA ALA A 160 7.09 17.34 -7.44
C ALA A 160 5.90 18.26 -7.77
N ARG A 161 5.38 18.93 -6.74
CA ARG A 161 4.43 20.03 -6.97
C ARG A 161 5.21 21.24 -7.44
N SER A 162 4.68 21.94 -8.44
CA SER A 162 5.21 23.26 -8.77
C SER A 162 5.12 24.18 -7.54
N ALA A 163 6.21 24.82 -7.16
CA ALA A 163 6.25 25.77 -6.04
C ALA A 163 5.40 27.03 -6.33
N GLU A 164 5.14 27.29 -7.60
CA GLU A 164 4.32 28.42 -8.03
C GLU A 164 2.86 27.96 -8.18
N PHE A 165 2.10 28.06 -7.10
CA PHE A 165 0.64 28.06 -7.15
C PHE A 165 0.16 29.41 -7.72
N SER A 166 0.67 29.77 -8.90
CA SER A 166 0.07 30.84 -9.68
C SER A 166 -1.05 30.24 -10.50
N LEU A 167 -2.25 30.76 -10.33
CA LEU A 167 -3.44 30.39 -11.11
C LEU A 167 -3.23 30.60 -12.63
N TYR A 168 -2.10 31.13 -13.05
CA TYR A 168 -1.79 31.53 -14.42
C TYR A 168 -0.58 30.81 -15.06
N GLN A 169 0.21 30.05 -14.31
CA GLN A 169 1.32 29.29 -14.87
C GLN A 169 1.31 27.85 -14.36
N VAL A 170 0.77 26.97 -15.18
CA VAL A 170 0.78 25.53 -14.95
C VAL A 170 2.11 24.97 -15.47
N SER A 171 3.14 24.94 -14.63
CA SER A 171 4.38 24.25 -14.98
C SER A 171 4.19 22.75 -14.90
N GLN A 172 4.77 22.01 -15.83
CA GLN A 172 4.74 20.56 -15.78
C GLN A 172 5.43 20.04 -14.52
N PRO A 173 4.82 19.10 -13.77
CA PRO A 173 5.42 18.57 -12.58
C PRO A 173 6.68 17.76 -12.95
N ARG A 174 7.76 18.00 -12.21
CA ARG A 174 8.97 17.19 -12.33
C ARG A 174 8.73 15.84 -11.66
N VAL A 175 9.02 14.76 -12.39
CA VAL A 175 8.92 13.40 -11.87
C VAL A 175 10.31 12.81 -11.72
N GLU A 176 10.60 12.34 -10.52
CA GLU A 176 11.84 11.67 -10.16
C GLU A 176 11.53 10.24 -9.73
N VAL A 177 12.37 9.31 -10.16
CA VAL A 177 12.27 7.89 -9.86
C VAL A 177 13.55 7.44 -9.18
N TYR A 178 13.42 6.80 -8.02
CA TYR A 178 14.50 6.02 -7.41
C TYR A 178 14.38 4.59 -7.85
N SER A 179 15.46 4.05 -8.40
CA SER A 179 15.59 2.63 -8.72
C SER A 179 16.39 1.95 -7.61
N VAL A 180 15.84 0.89 -7.02
CA VAL A 180 16.55 0.13 -5.99
C VAL A 180 17.72 -0.63 -6.60
N SER A 181 17.59 -1.12 -7.82
CA SER A 181 18.67 -1.83 -8.53
C SER A 181 19.81 -0.88 -8.93
N GLU A 182 19.48 0.34 -9.41
CA GLU A 182 20.45 1.38 -9.78
C GLU A 182 20.98 2.16 -8.57
N ARG A 183 20.31 2.09 -7.42
CA ARG A 183 20.62 2.82 -6.17
C ARG A 183 20.72 4.34 -6.34
N SER A 184 19.94 4.88 -7.25
CA SER A 184 20.01 6.30 -7.58
C SER A 184 18.66 6.90 -7.91
N TRP A 185 18.54 8.21 -7.62
CA TRP A 185 17.45 9.04 -8.10
C TRP A 185 17.79 9.58 -9.49
N ARG A 186 16.81 9.60 -10.36
CA ARG A 186 16.89 10.21 -11.68
C ARG A 186 15.55 10.78 -12.11
N VAL A 187 15.55 11.64 -13.11
CA VAL A 187 14.34 12.08 -13.77
C VAL A 187 13.73 10.88 -14.52
N ALA A 188 12.43 10.77 -14.53
CA ALA A 188 11.72 9.71 -15.25
C ALA A 188 12.05 9.75 -16.75
N ARG A 189 12.20 8.53 -17.35
CA ARG A 189 12.71 8.36 -18.73
C ARG A 189 11.70 8.76 -19.81
N GLY A 190 10.41 8.61 -19.54
CA GLY A 190 9.34 8.71 -20.51
C GLY A 190 9.04 10.11 -21.07
N GLY A 191 9.96 11.08 -20.90
CA GLY A 191 9.77 12.46 -21.39
C GLY A 191 8.48 13.07 -20.85
N VAL A 192 8.27 13.01 -19.56
CA VAL A 192 7.00 12.98 -18.87
C VAL A 192 6.24 14.28 -19.04
N SER A 193 5.26 14.24 -19.88
CA SER A 193 4.13 15.16 -19.75
C SER A 193 3.05 14.52 -18.88
N CYS A 194 3.20 14.62 -17.54
CA CYS A 194 1.99 14.66 -16.74
C CYS A 194 1.15 15.80 -17.33
N PRO A 195 -0.08 15.55 -17.75
CA PRO A 195 -0.88 16.63 -18.31
C PRO A 195 -0.87 17.79 -17.31
N ALA A 196 -0.39 18.97 -17.72
CA ALA A 196 -0.15 20.10 -16.83
C ALA A 196 -1.40 20.53 -16.05
N ARG A 197 -2.59 20.20 -16.60
CA ARG A 197 -3.90 20.43 -15.99
C ARG A 197 -4.29 19.43 -14.89
N ILE A 198 -3.53 18.34 -14.70
CA ILE A 198 -3.85 17.30 -13.70
C ILE A 198 -3.01 17.50 -12.45
N THR A 199 -3.67 17.55 -11.30
CA THR A 199 -3.01 17.61 -9.99
C THR A 199 -3.51 16.49 -9.11
N CYS A 200 -2.59 15.74 -8.49
CA CYS A 200 -2.99 14.73 -7.52
C CYS A 200 -3.75 15.35 -6.34
N SER A 201 -4.69 14.61 -5.79
CA SER A 201 -5.48 15.05 -4.65
C SER A 201 -4.63 15.18 -3.40
N LEU A 202 -4.83 16.28 -2.65
CA LEU A 202 -4.14 16.56 -1.39
C LEU A 202 -4.67 15.74 -0.19
N LEU A 203 -5.70 14.95 -0.39
CA LEU A 203 -6.36 14.21 0.68
C LEU A 203 -5.56 12.98 1.12
N HIS A 204 -4.27 13.14 1.47
CA HIS A 204 -3.40 12.15 2.15
C HIS A 204 -3.71 10.67 1.82
N GLN A 205 -4.07 10.38 0.59
CA GLN A 205 -4.32 9.03 0.15
C GLN A 205 -3.10 8.51 -0.57
N GLN A 206 -2.66 7.34 -0.11
CA GLN A 206 -1.58 6.62 -0.76
C GLN A 206 -2.06 6.18 -2.14
N PRO A 207 -1.18 6.18 -3.15
CA PRO A 207 -1.53 5.60 -4.43
C PRO A 207 -1.71 4.09 -4.29
N ALA A 208 -2.65 3.53 -5.02
CA ALA A 208 -2.79 2.09 -5.15
C ALA A 208 -1.77 1.55 -6.16
N PHE A 209 -1.02 0.51 -5.78
CA PHE A 209 -0.14 -0.22 -6.69
C PHE A 209 -0.88 -1.43 -7.26
N LEU A 210 -1.03 -1.46 -8.58
CA LEU A 210 -1.69 -2.57 -9.31
C LEU A 210 -1.10 -2.69 -10.72
N ASN A 211 -0.89 -3.92 -11.21
CA ASN A 211 -0.46 -4.21 -12.57
C ASN A 211 0.80 -3.44 -13.02
N GLY A 212 1.76 -3.25 -12.12
CA GLY A 212 3.00 -2.52 -12.41
C GLY A 212 2.86 -0.99 -12.50
N ALA A 213 1.70 -0.45 -12.13
CA ALA A 213 1.42 0.98 -12.15
C ALA A 213 0.95 1.51 -10.78
N LEU A 214 1.24 2.78 -10.53
CA LEU A 214 0.75 3.54 -9.38
C LEU A 214 -0.48 4.35 -9.79
N HIS A 215 -1.55 4.30 -8.99
CA HIS A 215 -2.82 4.96 -9.28
C HIS A 215 -3.12 6.01 -8.21
N PHE A 216 -3.17 7.25 -8.63
CA PHE A 216 -3.43 8.41 -7.77
C PHE A 216 -4.83 8.97 -8.03
N ALA A 217 -5.55 9.34 -6.99
CA ALA A 217 -6.70 10.21 -7.14
C ALA A 217 -6.24 11.61 -7.57
N ALA A 218 -6.80 12.15 -8.63
CA ALA A 218 -6.36 13.43 -9.19
C ALA A 218 -7.53 14.29 -9.66
N ASN A 219 -7.30 15.62 -9.68
CA ASN A 219 -8.21 16.59 -10.28
C ASN A 219 -7.72 16.93 -11.68
N ASP A 220 -8.59 16.83 -12.67
CA ASP A 220 -8.40 17.39 -14.01
C ASP A 220 -9.01 18.78 -14.07
N TRP A 221 -8.19 19.81 -14.21
CA TRP A 221 -8.58 21.21 -14.28
C TRP A 221 -8.93 21.68 -15.71
N GLY A 222 -9.13 20.73 -16.64
CA GLY A 222 -9.64 21.03 -17.97
C GLY A 222 -11.06 21.61 -17.95
N ASP A 223 -11.66 21.73 -19.14
CA ASP A 223 -12.94 22.41 -19.31
C ASP A 223 -14.09 21.85 -18.45
N ALA A 224 -14.09 20.55 -18.21
CA ALA A 224 -15.12 19.88 -17.41
C ALA A 224 -14.82 19.84 -15.90
N GLN A 225 -13.63 20.21 -15.47
CA GLN A 225 -13.19 20.19 -14.06
C GLN A 225 -13.65 18.91 -13.33
N SER A 226 -13.04 17.78 -13.64
CA SER A 226 -13.46 16.48 -13.15
C SER A 226 -12.41 15.79 -12.28
N LEU A 227 -12.83 14.80 -11.50
CA LEU A 227 -11.94 13.87 -10.84
C LEU A 227 -11.57 12.74 -11.81
N VAL A 228 -10.32 12.27 -11.71
CA VAL A 228 -9.77 11.18 -12.52
C VAL A 228 -8.84 10.31 -11.71
N VAL A 229 -8.51 9.14 -12.21
CA VAL A 229 -7.37 8.36 -11.72
C VAL A 229 -6.17 8.66 -12.62
N LEU A 230 -5.10 9.16 -12.03
CA LEU A 230 -3.83 9.34 -12.70
C LEU A 230 -2.98 8.08 -12.46
N SER A 231 -2.73 7.32 -13.51
CA SER A 231 -1.90 6.11 -13.48
C SER A 231 -0.49 6.44 -13.96
N PHE A 232 0.54 5.91 -13.27
CA PHE A 232 1.94 6.00 -13.66
C PHE A 232 2.52 4.60 -13.80
N ASP A 233 2.83 4.20 -15.04
CA ASP A 233 3.47 2.92 -15.34
C ASP A 233 4.94 2.94 -14.90
N LEU A 234 5.35 1.98 -14.07
CA LEU A 234 6.69 1.92 -13.50
C LEU A 234 7.76 1.44 -14.49
N SER A 235 7.37 0.70 -15.53
CA SER A 235 8.30 0.17 -16.52
C SER A 235 8.58 1.18 -17.63
N ASP A 236 7.52 1.74 -18.20
CA ASP A 236 7.59 2.72 -19.28
C ASP A 236 7.79 4.15 -18.75
N GLU A 237 7.51 4.37 -17.47
CA GLU A 237 7.60 5.65 -16.76
C GLU A 237 6.75 6.75 -17.42
N VAL A 238 5.53 6.38 -17.81
CA VAL A 238 4.57 7.27 -18.46
C VAL A 238 3.28 7.37 -17.67
N PHE A 239 2.62 8.53 -17.80
CA PHE A 239 1.30 8.73 -17.23
C PHE A 239 0.19 8.32 -18.20
N ARG A 240 -0.91 7.84 -17.61
CA ARG A 240 -2.21 7.65 -18.27
C ARG A 240 -3.32 8.21 -17.38
N VAL A 241 -4.40 8.64 -18.00
CA VAL A 241 -5.58 9.12 -17.30
C VAL A 241 -6.69 8.10 -17.47
N ILE A 242 -7.24 7.62 -16.37
CA ILE A 242 -8.38 6.70 -16.34
C ILE A 242 -9.57 7.50 -15.83
N SER A 243 -10.63 7.57 -16.62
CA SER A 243 -11.86 8.25 -16.22
C SER A 243 -12.60 7.47 -15.14
N LEU A 244 -13.30 8.20 -14.27
CA LEU A 244 -14.17 7.61 -13.27
C LEU A 244 -15.47 7.10 -13.91
N PRO A 245 -16.19 6.21 -13.19
CA PRO A 245 -17.51 5.76 -13.66
C PRO A 245 -18.49 6.95 -13.79
N ASN A 246 -19.55 6.75 -14.57
CA ASN A 246 -20.63 7.75 -14.64
C ASN A 246 -21.27 7.93 -13.25
N GLY A 247 -21.18 9.14 -12.69
CA GLY A 247 -21.68 9.47 -11.36
C GLY A 247 -21.38 10.92 -10.97
N ASN A 248 -21.88 11.36 -9.82
CA ASN A 248 -21.68 12.71 -9.29
C ASN A 248 -20.29 12.84 -8.60
N PHE A 249 -19.21 12.74 -9.37
CA PHE A 249 -17.86 13.00 -8.88
C PHE A 249 -17.44 14.45 -9.18
N GLY A 250 -18.14 15.41 -8.59
CA GLY A 250 -17.80 16.84 -8.73
C GLY A 250 -16.51 17.22 -8.01
N LEU A 251 -15.95 18.39 -8.33
CA LEU A 251 -14.82 18.96 -7.60
C LEU A 251 -15.16 19.05 -6.10
N GLY A 252 -14.27 18.53 -5.27
CA GLY A 252 -14.47 18.49 -3.82
C GLY A 252 -15.05 17.19 -3.29
N ALA A 253 -15.49 16.25 -4.15
CA ALA A 253 -15.82 14.90 -3.70
C ALA A 253 -14.57 14.23 -3.12
N LYS A 254 -14.73 13.58 -1.98
CA LYS A 254 -13.64 12.79 -1.36
C LYS A 254 -13.61 11.43 -2.02
N ILE A 255 -12.55 11.14 -2.76
CA ILE A 255 -12.33 9.82 -3.37
C ILE A 255 -11.04 9.20 -2.86
N GLY A 256 -11.00 7.87 -2.85
CA GLY A 256 -9.83 7.06 -2.60
C GLY A 256 -9.62 6.03 -3.69
N ILE A 257 -8.37 5.71 -3.97
CA ILE A 257 -8.02 4.61 -4.86
C ILE A 257 -7.42 3.49 -4.02
N SER A 258 -7.87 2.27 -4.28
CA SER A 258 -7.42 1.07 -3.55
C SER A 258 -7.40 -0.15 -4.49
N VAL A 259 -7.06 -1.30 -3.96
CA VAL A 259 -7.15 -2.59 -4.67
C VAL A 259 -8.11 -3.50 -3.90
N PHE A 260 -9.11 -4.01 -4.58
CA PHE A 260 -10.06 -4.96 -4.04
C PHE A 260 -10.04 -6.26 -4.89
N ASN A 261 -9.65 -7.36 -4.27
CA ASN A 261 -9.55 -8.68 -4.95
C ASN A 261 -8.77 -8.62 -6.28
N GLY A 262 -7.65 -7.89 -6.31
CA GLY A 262 -6.82 -7.74 -7.51
C GLY A 262 -7.38 -6.81 -8.58
N LEU A 263 -8.46 -6.09 -8.30
CA LEU A 263 -9.08 -5.11 -9.19
C LEU A 263 -8.84 -3.69 -8.68
N LEU A 264 -8.71 -2.73 -9.61
CA LEU A 264 -8.67 -1.32 -9.27
C LEU A 264 -10.01 -0.91 -8.65
N SER A 265 -9.95 -0.29 -7.48
CA SER A 265 -11.12 0.08 -6.70
C SER A 265 -11.14 1.58 -6.43
N LEU A 266 -12.34 2.17 -6.55
CA LEU A 266 -12.63 3.56 -6.22
C LEU A 266 -13.52 3.59 -4.97
N LEU A 267 -13.09 4.37 -3.98
CA LEU A 267 -13.84 4.69 -2.77
C LEU A 267 -14.41 6.10 -2.92
N SER A 268 -15.72 6.24 -2.95
CA SER A 268 -16.39 7.54 -3.05
C SER A 268 -17.12 7.85 -1.76
N TYR A 269 -16.66 8.89 -1.06
CA TYR A 269 -17.26 9.34 0.20
C TYR A 269 -18.25 10.46 -0.05
N GLU A 270 -19.47 10.26 0.39
CA GLU A 270 -20.58 11.22 0.25
C GLU A 270 -21.19 11.50 1.62
N CYS A 271 -21.61 12.74 1.83
CA CYS A 271 -22.49 13.08 2.96
C CYS A 271 -23.90 13.21 2.43
N GLN A 272 -24.86 12.52 3.02
CA GLN A 272 -26.26 12.69 2.66
C GLN A 272 -26.72 14.11 2.97
N HIS A 273 -27.40 14.75 2.00
CA HIS A 273 -27.92 16.10 2.18
C HIS A 273 -28.81 16.22 3.43
N GLY A 274 -28.40 17.09 4.37
CA GLY A 274 -29.11 17.31 5.63
C GLY A 274 -28.81 16.33 6.74
N SER A 275 -27.94 15.34 6.51
CA SER A 275 -27.42 14.39 7.52
C SER A 275 -25.93 14.58 7.72
N SER A 276 -25.47 14.40 8.95
CA SER A 276 -24.04 14.29 9.26
C SER A 276 -23.49 12.88 9.01
N VAL A 277 -24.31 11.95 8.54
CA VAL A 277 -23.90 10.57 8.26
C VAL A 277 -23.14 10.52 6.94
N GLN A 278 -21.92 10.02 7.02
CA GLN A 278 -21.06 9.78 5.87
C GLN A 278 -21.32 8.36 5.34
N CYS A 279 -21.45 8.23 4.01
CA CYS A 279 -21.45 6.91 3.37
C CYS A 279 -20.23 6.79 2.43
N CYS A 280 -19.85 5.56 2.11
CA CYS A 280 -18.78 5.27 1.15
C CYS A 280 -19.26 4.24 0.14
N SER A 281 -19.31 4.63 -1.12
CA SER A 281 -19.58 3.73 -2.23
C SER A 281 -18.28 3.09 -2.72
N VAL A 282 -18.27 1.77 -2.83
CA VAL A 282 -17.13 0.99 -3.33
C VAL A 282 -17.40 0.56 -4.75
N TRP A 283 -16.55 0.99 -5.68
CA TRP A 283 -16.59 0.64 -7.08
C TRP A 283 -15.36 -0.18 -7.46
N VAL A 284 -15.48 -1.06 -8.45
CA VAL A 284 -14.35 -1.79 -9.02
C VAL A 284 -14.38 -1.73 -10.54
N MET A 285 -13.19 -1.70 -11.13
CA MET A 285 -13.00 -1.80 -12.57
C MET A 285 -12.80 -3.27 -12.93
N LYS A 286 -13.76 -3.89 -13.61
CA LYS A 286 -13.74 -5.33 -13.97
C LYS A 286 -12.69 -5.67 -14.99
N GLU A 287 -12.51 -4.78 -15.98
CA GLU A 287 -11.49 -4.87 -17.01
C GLU A 287 -10.60 -3.65 -16.91
N TYR A 288 -9.31 -3.88 -16.63
CA TYR A 288 -8.37 -2.79 -16.38
C TYR A 288 -8.27 -1.85 -17.59
N ASP A 289 -8.32 -0.53 -17.31
CA ASP A 289 -8.30 0.57 -18.29
C ASP A 289 -9.55 0.65 -19.21
N VAL A 290 -10.61 -0.10 -18.90
CA VAL A 290 -11.90 -0.03 -19.61
C VAL A 290 -12.93 0.70 -18.74
N VAL A 291 -13.22 1.96 -19.07
CA VAL A 291 -14.07 2.85 -18.26
C VAL A 291 -15.48 2.29 -18.06
N ASP A 292 -16.07 1.71 -19.09
CA ASP A 292 -17.41 1.12 -19.03
C ASP A 292 -17.48 -0.16 -18.16
N SER A 293 -16.33 -0.68 -17.74
CA SER A 293 -16.24 -1.84 -16.86
C SER A 293 -16.37 -1.50 -15.36
N TRP A 294 -16.45 -0.24 -15.00
CA TRP A 294 -16.71 0.17 -13.63
C TRP A 294 -18.09 -0.29 -13.16
N ILE A 295 -18.13 -1.00 -12.03
CA ILE A 295 -19.37 -1.38 -11.36
C ILE A 295 -19.32 -1.00 -9.89
N LYS A 296 -20.44 -0.53 -9.37
CA LYS A 296 -20.64 -0.32 -7.94
C LYS A 296 -20.91 -1.67 -7.27
N LEU A 297 -20.10 -2.05 -6.29
CA LEU A 297 -20.27 -3.31 -5.56
C LEU A 297 -21.24 -3.16 -4.42
N PHE A 298 -21.01 -2.20 -3.54
CA PHE A 298 -21.82 -1.93 -2.36
C PHE A 298 -21.58 -0.50 -1.84
N THR A 299 -22.42 -0.10 -0.92
CA THR A 299 -22.26 1.14 -0.15
C THR A 299 -22.12 0.81 1.32
N ILE A 300 -21.18 1.44 2.00
CA ILE A 300 -20.99 1.33 3.43
C ILE A 300 -21.68 2.52 4.08
N GLU A 301 -22.62 2.26 4.97
CA GLU A 301 -23.32 3.27 5.76
C GLU A 301 -23.06 3.00 7.24
N LEU A 302 -22.29 3.85 7.89
CA LEU A 302 -21.99 3.75 9.29
C LEU A 302 -22.52 4.98 10.03
N ASN A 303 -23.19 4.76 11.13
CA ASN A 303 -23.70 5.84 12.00
C ASN A 303 -22.53 6.52 12.77
N MET A 304 -21.54 7.01 12.03
CA MET A 304 -20.34 7.64 12.54
C MET A 304 -20.01 8.88 11.70
N LEU A 305 -19.58 9.97 12.36
CA LEU A 305 -19.34 11.26 11.67
C LEU A 305 -18.05 11.25 10.85
N HIS A 306 -17.01 10.56 11.33
CA HIS A 306 -15.68 10.60 10.72
C HIS A 306 -15.07 9.20 10.69
N TRP A 307 -15.09 8.59 9.53
CA TRP A 307 -14.46 7.30 9.30
C TRP A 307 -13.84 7.21 7.89
N LYS A 308 -12.94 6.27 7.71
CA LYS A 308 -12.33 5.99 6.41
C LYS A 308 -12.08 4.50 6.24
N VAL A 309 -12.15 4.03 5.01
CA VAL A 309 -11.69 2.70 4.62
C VAL A 309 -10.17 2.70 4.61
N LEU A 310 -9.57 1.72 5.29
CA LEU A 310 -8.12 1.48 5.29
C LEU A 310 -7.71 0.43 4.27
N GLY A 311 -8.58 -0.54 3.99
CA GLY A 311 -8.31 -1.63 3.07
C GLY A 311 -9.40 -2.70 3.11
N PHE A 312 -9.14 -3.77 2.41
CA PHE A 312 -10.05 -4.90 2.27
C PHE A 312 -9.39 -6.19 2.77
N LEU A 313 -10.16 -7.00 3.49
CA LEU A 313 -9.78 -8.32 3.92
C LEU A 313 -10.12 -9.35 2.82
N LYS A 314 -9.46 -10.48 2.80
CA LYS A 314 -9.69 -11.52 1.79
C LYS A 314 -11.06 -12.17 1.89
N ASN A 315 -11.62 -12.24 3.10
CA ASN A 315 -13.00 -12.72 3.33
C ASN A 315 -14.05 -11.75 2.77
N GLY A 316 -13.63 -10.61 2.20
CA GLY A 316 -14.50 -9.57 1.65
C GLY A 316 -14.94 -8.51 2.65
N HIS A 317 -14.52 -8.62 3.91
CA HIS A 317 -14.78 -7.58 4.90
C HIS A 317 -13.95 -6.33 4.60
N VAL A 318 -14.43 -5.20 5.09
CA VAL A 318 -13.79 -3.89 4.92
C VAL A 318 -13.22 -3.45 6.25
N LEU A 319 -11.93 -3.08 6.24
CA LEU A 319 -11.31 -2.44 7.39
C LEU A 319 -11.63 -0.96 7.39
N VAL A 320 -12.25 -0.52 8.46
CA VAL A 320 -12.68 0.86 8.66
C VAL A 320 -12.01 1.44 9.90
N GLN A 321 -11.47 2.63 9.76
CA GLN A 321 -10.99 3.43 10.87
C GLN A 321 -12.04 4.48 11.23
N ASN A 322 -12.56 4.42 12.46
CA ASN A 322 -13.37 5.48 13.05
C ASN A 322 -12.44 6.52 13.70
N THR A 323 -12.60 7.81 13.36
CA THR A 323 -11.76 8.91 13.87
C THR A 323 -12.55 9.89 14.76
N GLU A 324 -13.77 9.54 15.14
CA GLU A 324 -14.73 10.45 15.78
C GLU A 324 -14.35 10.84 17.23
N SER A 325 -13.64 9.99 17.92
CA SER A 325 -13.34 10.22 19.32
C SER A 325 -12.09 11.07 19.54
N ARG A 326 -12.28 12.38 19.74
CA ARG A 326 -11.18 13.29 20.15
C ARG A 326 -10.58 12.94 21.52
N SER A 327 -11.34 12.26 22.37
CA SER A 327 -10.97 11.94 23.76
C SER A 327 -10.50 10.49 23.94
N HIS A 328 -10.94 9.56 23.08
CA HIS A 328 -10.69 8.12 23.25
C HIS A 328 -9.82 7.50 22.15
N GLY A 329 -9.40 8.28 21.15
CA GLY A 329 -8.61 7.79 20.00
C GLY A 329 -9.48 7.20 18.88
N SER A 330 -8.82 6.71 17.83
CA SER A 330 -9.49 6.05 16.70
C SER A 330 -9.71 4.58 17.01
N GLU A 331 -10.76 4.00 16.47
CA GLU A 331 -11.06 2.58 16.54
C GLU A 331 -10.85 1.91 15.17
N LEU A 332 -10.37 0.69 15.18
CA LEU A 332 -10.32 -0.15 13.98
C LEU A 332 -11.48 -1.13 14.01
N LEU A 333 -12.24 -1.13 12.94
CA LEU A 333 -13.46 -1.91 12.78
C LEU A 333 -13.36 -2.82 11.57
N SER A 334 -13.94 -3.99 11.63
CA SER A 334 -14.20 -4.87 10.49
C SER A 334 -15.68 -4.77 10.15
N TYR A 335 -16.00 -4.40 8.91
CA TYR A 335 -17.36 -4.31 8.38
C TYR A 335 -17.60 -5.44 7.38
N ASP A 336 -18.66 -6.20 7.56
CA ASP A 336 -19.11 -7.19 6.60
C ASP A 336 -20.18 -6.59 5.66
N PRO A 337 -19.91 -6.42 4.37
CA PRO A 337 -20.86 -5.83 3.44
C PRO A 337 -22.12 -6.67 3.19
N LYS A 338 -22.08 -7.98 3.53
CA LYS A 338 -23.23 -8.90 3.31
C LYS A 338 -24.23 -8.85 4.44
N SER A 339 -23.75 -8.85 5.68
CA SER A 339 -24.60 -8.82 6.88
C SER A 339 -24.76 -7.43 7.46
N GLU A 340 -24.00 -6.43 6.95
CA GLU A 340 -23.90 -5.05 7.45
C GLU A 340 -23.45 -4.97 8.92
N GLN A 341 -22.85 -6.05 9.42
CA GLN A 341 -22.36 -6.10 10.79
C GLN A 341 -20.99 -5.45 10.94
N VAL A 342 -20.81 -4.77 12.07
CA VAL A 342 -19.56 -4.15 12.46
C VAL A 342 -18.97 -4.87 13.67
N LYS A 343 -17.72 -5.31 13.56
CA LYS A 343 -16.95 -5.91 14.64
C LYS A 343 -15.80 -4.98 15.04
N ASN A 344 -15.68 -4.64 16.31
CA ASN A 344 -14.54 -3.88 16.81
C ASN A 344 -13.34 -4.81 17.01
N LEU A 345 -12.19 -4.46 16.42
CA LEU A 345 -10.96 -5.24 16.49
C LEU A 345 -10.10 -4.92 17.73
N GLY A 346 -10.62 -4.13 18.66
CA GLY A 346 -9.96 -3.86 19.94
C GLY A 346 -8.76 -2.91 19.88
N PHE A 347 -8.63 -2.13 18.82
CA PHE A 347 -7.58 -1.11 18.69
C PHE A 347 -8.11 0.25 19.18
N TYR A 348 -7.88 0.53 20.43
CA TYR A 348 -8.30 1.79 21.06
C TYR A 348 -7.08 2.70 21.20
N ARG A 349 -6.92 3.74 20.48
CA ARG A 349 -5.91 4.82 20.67
C ARG A 349 -5.11 5.20 19.40
N SER A 350 -5.56 4.77 18.22
CA SER A 350 -4.88 5.16 16.97
C SER A 350 -5.29 6.57 16.55
N THR A 351 -4.33 7.38 16.18
CA THR A 351 -4.54 8.69 15.58
C THR A 351 -4.49 8.62 14.04
N LYS A 352 -4.55 9.79 13.41
CA LYS A 352 -4.78 10.12 11.99
C LYS A 352 -4.03 9.30 10.92
N TYR A 353 -3.08 8.41 11.26
CA TYR A 353 -2.12 7.83 10.30
C TYR A 353 -2.08 6.31 10.34
N SER A 354 -3.26 5.68 10.44
CA SER A 354 -3.34 4.21 10.34
C SER A 354 -3.34 3.77 8.89
N TYR A 355 -2.68 2.66 8.61
CA TYR A 355 -2.82 1.93 7.36
C TYR A 355 -2.88 0.42 7.61
N ALA A 356 -3.38 -0.29 6.61
CA ALA A 356 -3.43 -1.73 6.62
C ALA A 356 -3.05 -2.26 5.24
N ASP A 357 -2.26 -3.33 5.20
CA ASP A 357 -1.87 -3.98 3.96
C ASP A 357 -1.55 -5.45 4.15
N ASN A 358 -1.59 -6.22 3.06
CA ASN A 358 -1.33 -7.64 3.09
C ASN A 358 0.11 -7.94 3.50
N TYR A 359 0.27 -8.86 4.47
CA TYR A 359 1.57 -9.41 4.81
C TYR A 359 1.91 -10.52 3.82
N VAL A 360 2.87 -10.23 2.93
CA VAL A 360 3.36 -11.19 1.94
C VAL A 360 4.75 -11.64 2.31
N ARG A 361 5.00 -12.95 2.21
CA ARG A 361 6.33 -13.51 2.40
C ARG A 361 7.26 -13.00 1.31
N ASN A 362 8.28 -12.26 1.69
CA ASN A 362 9.28 -11.72 0.79
C ASN A 362 10.69 -11.91 1.38
N LEU A 363 11.60 -12.48 0.61
CA LEU A 363 13.00 -12.72 1.00
C LEU A 363 13.96 -11.70 0.35
N THR A 364 13.46 -10.69 -0.33
CA THR A 364 14.27 -9.60 -0.89
C THR A 364 15.11 -8.94 0.22
N PHE A 365 16.32 -8.54 -0.08
CA PHE A 365 17.33 -8.02 0.85
C PHE A 365 17.99 -9.07 1.76
N LEU A 366 17.78 -10.36 1.57
CA LEU A 366 18.59 -11.38 2.26
C LEU A 366 20.05 -11.35 1.83
N THR A 367 20.33 -10.95 0.59
CA THR A 367 21.70 -10.80 0.07
C THR A 367 22.34 -9.53 0.62
N ASN A 368 23.61 -9.61 1.04
CA ASN A 368 24.40 -8.42 1.41
C ASN A 368 24.81 -7.56 0.19
N GLN A 369 24.45 -7.96 -1.02
CA GLN A 369 24.75 -7.22 -2.26
C GLN A 369 23.93 -5.95 -2.44
N MET A 370 22.98 -5.66 -1.56
CA MET A 370 22.18 -4.43 -1.55
C MET A 370 22.57 -3.46 -0.42
N MET A 371 23.80 -3.54 0.09
CA MET A 371 24.38 -2.52 0.97
C MET A 371 25.30 -1.60 0.18
#